data_91b420e672031dac972ab6655abdcb1b
#
_entry.id   91b420e672031dac972ab6655abdcb1b
#
_cell.length_a   1.000
_cell.length_b   1.000
_cell.length_c   1.000
_cell.angle_alpha   90.00
_cell.angle_beta   90.00
_cell.angle_gamma   90.00
#
_symmetry.space_group_name_H-M   'P 1'
#
loop_
_entity.id
_entity.type
_entity.pdbx_description
1 polymer ?
#
loop_
_entity_poly.entity_id
_entity_poly.type
_entity_poly.pdbx_seq_one_letter_code
_entity_poly.pdbx_strand_id
1 'polypeptide(L)'
;MKFNSTEEIIADIAAGKMVIIIDDEDHENEGDLLMAASMVKPEDINFMATHGRGLICLTLTRERCQQLDLPLIVDAVGDNYKTNFTVSIEASEGVTTGISAYDRAHTIRTAVAPNAQPNDIEQPGHIFPLMAKPGGVLTRAGHTEAGCDFARLAALEPASVIVEIINEDGTMSRRPDLEKFAKEFDLKIGTIEDLISYRMQH
;
A
#
# COMPACT_ATOMS: atom_id res chain seq x y z
N MET A 1 20.03 -13.03 1.49
CA MET A 1 20.34 -11.67 1.02
C MET A 1 20.28 -10.72 2.21
N LYS A 2 21.09 -9.65 2.27
CA LYS A 2 20.94 -8.60 3.28
C LYS A 2 19.83 -7.65 2.82
N PHE A 3 18.90 -7.32 3.70
CA PHE A 3 17.85 -6.34 3.39
C PHE A 3 18.45 -4.93 3.22
N ASN A 4 17.75 -4.09 2.46
CA ASN A 4 18.11 -2.70 2.26
C ASN A 4 17.77 -1.88 3.52
N SER A 5 18.51 -0.80 3.74
CA SER A 5 18.24 0.10 4.86
C SER A 5 16.92 0.87 4.64
N THR A 6 16.32 1.36 5.72
CA THR A 6 15.11 2.17 5.65
C THR A 6 15.30 3.42 4.78
N GLU A 7 16.49 4.04 4.85
CA GLU A 7 16.82 5.20 4.02
C GLU A 7 16.87 4.86 2.53
N GLU A 8 17.41 3.69 2.16
CA GLU A 8 17.42 3.23 0.77
C GLU A 8 16.00 2.96 0.24
N ILE A 9 15.13 2.40 1.09
CA ILE A 9 13.70 2.19 0.77
C ILE A 9 13.00 3.53 0.59
N ILE A 10 13.17 4.47 1.53
CA ILE A 10 12.60 5.82 1.44
C ILE A 10 13.04 6.52 0.16
N ALA A 11 14.32 6.43 -0.20
CA ALA A 11 14.86 7.05 -1.41
C ALA A 11 14.23 6.49 -2.70
N ASP A 12 14.01 5.18 -2.78
CA ASP A 12 13.34 4.57 -3.94
C ASP A 12 11.86 4.97 -4.01
N ILE A 13 11.15 5.00 -2.88
CA ILE A 13 9.75 5.46 -2.83
C ILE A 13 9.65 6.93 -3.25
N ALA A 14 10.56 7.79 -2.76
CA ALA A 14 10.61 9.21 -3.16
C ALA A 14 10.87 9.39 -4.66
N ALA A 15 11.60 8.46 -5.28
CA ALA A 15 11.84 8.43 -6.72
C ALA A 15 10.69 7.82 -7.55
N GLY A 16 9.58 7.43 -6.91
CA GLY A 16 8.42 6.80 -7.55
C GLY A 16 8.66 5.34 -7.94
N LYS A 17 9.63 4.69 -7.31
CA LYS A 17 9.90 3.27 -7.53
C LYS A 17 9.10 2.40 -6.56
N MET A 18 8.88 1.18 -7.01
CA MET A 18 8.29 0.09 -6.22
C MET A 18 9.37 -0.59 -5.38
N VAL A 19 9.00 -1.01 -4.19
CA VAL A 19 9.85 -1.78 -3.26
C VAL A 19 9.08 -2.98 -2.73
N ILE A 20 9.78 -3.91 -2.08
CA ILE A 20 9.16 -5.01 -1.32
C ILE A 20 9.32 -4.70 0.16
N ILE A 21 8.22 -4.80 0.90
CA ILE A 21 8.21 -4.67 2.36
C ILE A 21 7.72 -5.98 2.95
N ILE A 22 8.48 -6.52 3.90
CA ILE A 22 8.17 -7.78 4.60
C ILE A 22 7.77 -7.44 6.04
N ASP A 23 6.72 -8.07 6.53
CA ASP A 23 6.35 -8.03 7.94
C ASP A 23 6.98 -9.19 8.73
N ASP A 24 6.74 -9.20 10.04
CA ASP A 24 7.30 -10.19 10.96
C ASP A 24 6.69 -11.58 10.72
N GLU A 25 7.51 -12.64 10.94
CA GLU A 25 7.05 -14.04 10.89
C GLU A 25 5.93 -14.34 11.91
N ASP A 26 5.90 -13.59 13.01
CA ASP A 26 4.88 -13.70 14.05
C ASP A 26 3.60 -12.89 13.73
N HIS A 27 3.57 -12.11 12.62
CA HIS A 27 2.41 -11.36 12.15
C HIS A 27 1.74 -12.09 10.97
N GLU A 28 1.89 -11.62 9.73
CA GLU A 28 1.33 -12.26 8.53
C GLU A 28 2.37 -13.10 7.79
N ASN A 29 3.67 -12.80 8.02
CA ASN A 29 4.81 -13.41 7.33
C ASN A 29 4.67 -13.30 5.80
N GLU A 30 4.32 -12.12 5.32
CA GLU A 30 4.05 -11.82 3.92
C GLU A 30 4.98 -10.72 3.41
N GLY A 31 5.09 -10.62 2.10
CA GLY A 31 5.78 -9.54 1.42
C GLY A 31 4.85 -8.85 0.45
N ASP A 32 4.77 -7.52 0.56
CA ASP A 32 4.00 -6.69 -0.34
C ASP A 32 4.90 -5.89 -1.27
N LEU A 33 4.48 -5.75 -2.53
CA LEU A 33 4.93 -4.65 -3.36
C LEU A 33 4.31 -3.37 -2.80
N LEU A 34 5.10 -2.31 -2.71
CA LEU A 34 4.68 -1.03 -2.16
C LEU A 34 5.29 0.12 -2.96
N MET A 35 4.47 1.12 -3.29
CA MET A 35 4.92 2.38 -3.86
C MET A 35 4.02 3.55 -3.42
N ALA A 36 4.53 4.78 -3.52
CA ALA A 36 3.74 5.96 -3.21
C ALA A 36 2.53 6.09 -4.15
N ALA A 37 1.34 6.27 -3.58
CA ALA A 37 0.09 6.33 -4.33
C ALA A 37 0.02 7.54 -5.27
N SER A 38 0.57 8.69 -4.86
CA SER A 38 0.59 9.91 -5.68
C SER A 38 1.40 9.79 -6.97
N MET A 39 2.28 8.80 -7.06
CA MET A 39 3.18 8.59 -8.20
C MET A 39 2.80 7.37 -9.06
N VAL A 40 1.74 6.65 -8.71
CA VAL A 40 1.33 5.43 -9.41
C VAL A 40 0.91 5.71 -10.85
N LYS A 41 1.33 4.83 -11.76
CA LYS A 41 1.01 4.85 -13.19
C LYS A 41 0.30 3.56 -13.59
N PRO A 42 -0.37 3.52 -14.75
CA PRO A 42 -0.99 2.29 -15.25
C PRO A 42 -0.02 1.10 -15.35
N GLU A 43 1.24 1.35 -15.73
CA GLU A 43 2.28 0.32 -15.80
C GLU A 43 2.55 -0.34 -14.45
N ASP A 44 2.51 0.45 -13.37
CA ASP A 44 2.74 -0.04 -12.01
C ASP A 44 1.59 -0.94 -11.57
N ILE A 45 0.36 -0.54 -11.83
CA ILE A 45 -0.84 -1.37 -11.55
C ILE A 45 -0.80 -2.66 -12.37
N ASN A 46 -0.43 -2.58 -13.65
CA ASN A 46 -0.29 -3.76 -14.48
C ASN A 46 0.81 -4.70 -13.96
N PHE A 47 1.94 -4.16 -13.49
CA PHE A 47 2.99 -4.94 -12.86
C PHE A 47 2.49 -5.63 -11.57
N MET A 48 1.81 -4.89 -10.70
CA MET A 48 1.25 -5.42 -9.47
C MET A 48 0.24 -6.54 -9.73
N ALA A 49 -0.66 -6.36 -10.69
CA ALA A 49 -1.67 -7.36 -11.05
C ALA A 49 -1.03 -8.63 -11.67
N THR A 50 0.01 -8.46 -12.50
CA THR A 50 0.66 -9.55 -13.22
C THR A 50 1.61 -10.34 -12.34
N HIS A 51 2.44 -9.66 -11.55
CA HIS A 51 3.55 -10.25 -10.81
C HIS A 51 3.28 -10.34 -9.30
N GLY A 52 2.59 -9.36 -8.70
CA GLY A 52 2.17 -9.42 -7.30
C GLY A 52 1.05 -10.45 -7.11
N ARG A 53 -0.04 -10.32 -7.87
CA ARG A 53 -1.20 -11.23 -7.91
C ARG A 53 -2.15 -11.14 -6.74
N GLY A 54 -1.80 -10.41 -5.67
CA GLY A 54 -2.64 -10.17 -4.51
C GLY A 54 -3.75 -9.14 -4.76
N LEU A 55 -4.38 -8.68 -3.70
CA LEU A 55 -5.40 -7.64 -3.77
C LEU A 55 -4.76 -6.26 -3.80
N ILE A 56 -4.95 -5.52 -4.88
CA ILE A 56 -4.42 -4.14 -4.98
C ILE A 56 -5.20 -3.24 -4.04
N CYS A 57 -4.53 -2.76 -2.99
CA CYS A 57 -5.10 -1.93 -1.94
C CYS A 57 -4.43 -0.55 -1.91
N LEU A 58 -5.15 0.41 -1.34
CA LEU A 58 -4.71 1.79 -1.16
C LEU A 58 -4.65 2.12 0.33
N THR A 59 -3.45 2.27 0.89
CA THR A 59 -3.31 2.68 2.29
C THR A 59 -3.62 4.17 2.42
N LEU A 60 -4.51 4.52 3.35
CA LEU A 60 -4.90 5.90 3.63
C LEU A 60 -4.82 6.19 5.11
N THR A 61 -4.49 7.43 5.45
CA THR A 61 -4.62 7.90 6.83
C THR A 61 -6.11 8.02 7.21
N ARG A 62 -6.40 8.03 8.52
CA ARG A 62 -7.75 8.27 9.01
C ARG A 62 -8.30 9.60 8.51
N GLU A 63 -7.47 10.63 8.51
CA GLU A 63 -7.82 11.99 8.06
C GLU A 63 -8.22 11.99 6.59
N ARG A 64 -7.49 11.25 5.73
CA ARG A 64 -7.84 11.12 4.32
C ARG A 64 -9.15 10.36 4.14
N CYS A 65 -9.38 9.30 4.89
CA CYS A 65 -10.66 8.58 4.87
C CYS A 65 -11.82 9.49 5.28
N GLN A 66 -11.64 10.32 6.29
CA GLN A 66 -12.65 11.32 6.70
C GLN A 66 -12.87 12.38 5.63
N GLN A 67 -11.80 12.89 5.00
CA GLN A 67 -11.90 13.86 3.90
C GLN A 67 -12.72 13.33 2.72
N LEU A 68 -12.61 12.04 2.42
CA LEU A 68 -13.32 11.36 1.32
C LEU A 68 -14.67 10.75 1.75
N ASP A 69 -15.05 10.88 3.02
CA ASP A 69 -16.27 10.27 3.59
C ASP A 69 -16.32 8.75 3.35
N LEU A 70 -15.19 8.08 3.62
CA LEU A 70 -15.04 6.62 3.48
C LEU A 70 -15.29 5.91 4.81
N PRO A 71 -16.44 5.24 4.97
CA PRO A 71 -16.70 4.41 6.15
C PRO A 71 -15.93 3.08 6.08
N LEU A 72 -15.69 2.48 7.25
CA LEU A 72 -15.25 1.08 7.32
C LEU A 72 -16.38 0.15 6.84
N ILE A 73 -16.00 -0.98 6.20
CA ILE A 73 -16.99 -2.00 5.80
C ILE A 73 -17.71 -2.59 7.00
N VAL A 74 -16.99 -2.76 8.10
CA VAL A 74 -17.55 -3.21 9.39
C VAL A 74 -17.04 -2.31 10.49
N ASP A 75 -17.87 -2.05 11.49
CA ASP A 75 -17.44 -1.35 12.68
C ASP A 75 -16.31 -2.13 13.35
N ALA A 76 -15.19 -1.46 13.59
CA ALA A 76 -14.02 -2.06 14.23
C ALA A 76 -14.33 -2.34 15.71
N VAL A 77 -15.02 -3.42 16.00
CA VAL A 77 -15.26 -3.87 17.37
C VAL A 77 -14.10 -4.75 17.81
N GLY A 78 -13.18 -4.16 18.55
CA GLY A 78 -12.37 -4.88 19.53
C GLY A 78 -11.12 -5.63 19.07
N ASP A 79 -10.71 -5.60 17.79
CA ASP A 79 -9.51 -6.31 17.36
C ASP A 79 -8.47 -5.34 16.75
N ASN A 80 -7.43 -5.06 17.53
CA ASN A 80 -6.36 -4.14 17.11
C ASN A 80 -5.46 -4.73 16.00
N TYR A 81 -5.58 -6.00 15.68
CA TYR A 81 -4.71 -6.69 14.70
C TYR A 81 -5.34 -6.78 13.31
N LYS A 82 -6.65 -6.62 13.18
CA LYS A 82 -7.33 -6.71 11.87
C LYS A 82 -7.07 -5.50 10.98
N THR A 83 -6.95 -5.78 9.68
CA THR A 83 -6.89 -4.77 8.64
C THR A 83 -8.24 -4.02 8.53
N ASN A 84 -8.18 -2.70 8.57
CA ASN A 84 -9.36 -1.84 8.50
C ASN A 84 -9.74 -1.53 7.05
N PHE A 85 -10.45 -2.44 6.40
CA PHE A 85 -11.02 -2.18 5.09
C PHE A 85 -12.11 -1.10 5.17
N THR A 86 -12.02 -0.12 4.28
CA THR A 86 -13.14 0.79 3.99
C THR A 86 -14.03 0.18 2.89
N VAL A 87 -15.13 0.85 2.55
CA VAL A 87 -15.83 0.56 1.31
C VAL A 87 -14.88 0.73 0.11
N SER A 88 -15.04 -0.11 -0.91
CA SER A 88 -14.27 0.03 -2.15
C SER A 88 -14.68 1.28 -2.93
N ILE A 89 -13.77 1.79 -3.74
CA ILE A 89 -13.95 3.06 -4.44
C ILE A 89 -13.67 2.95 -5.94
N GLU A 90 -14.26 3.91 -6.68
CA GLU A 90 -13.99 4.22 -8.07
C GLU A 90 -13.88 5.72 -8.25
N ALA A 91 -13.09 6.23 -9.20
CA ALA A 91 -13.18 7.63 -9.57
C ALA A 91 -14.56 7.90 -10.22
N SER A 92 -15.20 9.02 -9.84
CA SER A 92 -16.52 9.39 -10.39
C SER A 92 -16.47 9.74 -11.88
N GLU A 93 -15.31 10.20 -12.36
CA GLU A 93 -15.06 10.57 -13.75
C GLU A 93 -13.74 10.00 -14.26
N GLY A 94 -13.59 9.87 -15.58
CA GLY A 94 -12.35 9.50 -16.23
C GLY A 94 -12.02 8.00 -16.21
N VAL A 95 -12.99 7.15 -15.87
CA VAL A 95 -12.89 5.69 -15.89
C VAL A 95 -13.90 5.08 -16.84
N THR A 96 -13.65 3.84 -17.26
CA THR A 96 -14.60 3.01 -18.04
C THR A 96 -15.34 2.06 -17.08
N THR A 97 -14.94 0.77 -17.03
CA THR A 97 -15.52 -0.20 -16.09
C THR A 97 -14.84 -0.21 -14.72
N GLY A 98 -13.73 0.52 -14.57
CA GLY A 98 -13.00 0.67 -13.31
C GLY A 98 -11.88 -0.34 -13.08
N ILE A 99 -11.89 -1.49 -13.75
CA ILE A 99 -10.97 -2.60 -13.46
C ILE A 99 -9.63 -2.52 -14.22
N SER A 100 -9.55 -1.79 -15.33
CA SER A 100 -8.30 -1.70 -16.11
C SER A 100 -7.16 -1.10 -15.25
N ALA A 101 -5.92 -1.38 -15.63
CA ALA A 101 -4.77 -0.75 -14.97
C ALA A 101 -4.82 0.79 -15.07
N TYR A 102 -5.34 1.32 -16.17
CA TYR A 102 -5.55 2.75 -16.37
C TYR A 102 -6.59 3.31 -15.41
N ASP A 103 -7.75 2.66 -15.31
CA ASP A 103 -8.85 3.08 -14.45
C ASP A 103 -8.45 3.02 -12.97
N ARG A 104 -7.81 1.93 -12.54
CA ARG A 104 -7.37 1.78 -11.16
C ARG A 104 -6.28 2.80 -10.78
N ALA A 105 -5.30 3.04 -11.64
CA ALA A 105 -4.30 4.09 -11.41
C ALA A 105 -4.94 5.48 -11.34
N HIS A 106 -5.92 5.76 -12.18
CA HIS A 106 -6.66 7.01 -12.16
C HIS A 106 -7.46 7.18 -10.86
N THR A 107 -8.19 6.16 -10.44
CA THR A 107 -8.94 6.14 -9.17
C THR A 107 -8.02 6.42 -7.97
N ILE A 108 -6.87 5.75 -7.90
CA ILE A 108 -5.88 5.96 -6.83
C ILE A 108 -5.41 7.42 -6.80
N ARG A 109 -4.95 7.95 -7.94
CA ARG A 109 -4.48 9.35 -8.01
C ARG A 109 -5.57 10.36 -7.66
N THR A 110 -6.82 10.10 -8.05
CA THR A 110 -7.97 10.94 -7.69
C THR A 110 -8.18 10.95 -6.17
N ALA A 111 -8.15 9.78 -5.54
CA ALA A 111 -8.38 9.65 -4.09
C ALA A 111 -7.29 10.30 -3.24
N VAL A 112 -6.05 10.37 -3.73
CA VAL A 112 -4.92 10.95 -2.98
C VAL A 112 -4.53 12.36 -3.41
N ALA A 113 -5.28 12.96 -4.34
CA ALA A 113 -5.08 14.36 -4.70
C ALA A 113 -5.25 15.26 -3.45
N PRO A 114 -4.43 16.31 -3.28
CA PRO A 114 -4.48 17.14 -2.06
C PRO A 114 -5.86 17.72 -1.77
N ASN A 115 -6.60 18.10 -2.82
CA ASN A 115 -7.93 18.72 -2.76
C ASN A 115 -9.07 17.75 -3.07
N ALA A 116 -8.83 16.43 -3.02
CA ALA A 116 -9.86 15.42 -3.29
C ALA A 116 -11.08 15.62 -2.39
N GLN A 117 -12.27 15.49 -2.99
CA GLN A 117 -13.57 15.65 -2.33
C GLN A 117 -14.35 14.34 -2.37
N PRO A 118 -15.33 14.12 -1.50
CA PRO A 118 -16.18 12.92 -1.53
C PRO A 118 -16.83 12.67 -2.90
N ASN A 119 -17.23 13.71 -3.61
CA ASN A 119 -17.87 13.61 -4.92
C ASN A 119 -16.92 13.22 -6.07
N ASP A 120 -15.60 13.24 -5.83
CA ASP A 120 -14.63 12.77 -6.81
C ASP A 120 -14.58 11.24 -6.87
N ILE A 121 -15.24 10.57 -5.89
CA ILE A 121 -15.19 9.13 -5.67
C ILE A 121 -16.61 8.57 -5.64
N GLU A 122 -16.82 7.46 -6.30
CA GLU A 122 -18.03 6.63 -6.21
C GLU A 122 -17.75 5.37 -5.39
N GLN A 123 -18.79 4.79 -4.84
CA GLN A 123 -18.81 3.56 -4.03
C GLN A 123 -19.92 2.64 -4.49
N PRO A 124 -19.67 1.32 -4.68
CA PRO A 124 -18.38 0.62 -4.59
C PRO A 124 -17.52 0.80 -5.84
N GLY A 125 -16.30 0.26 -5.81
CA GLY A 125 -15.39 0.27 -6.97
C GLY A 125 -14.36 -0.86 -6.93
N HIS A 126 -13.26 -0.68 -7.69
CA HIS A 126 -12.24 -1.70 -7.90
C HIS A 126 -10.91 -1.38 -7.19
N ILE A 127 -10.86 -0.34 -6.39
CA ILE A 127 -9.77 -0.05 -5.45
C ILE A 127 -10.28 -0.22 -4.02
N PHE A 128 -9.46 -0.84 -3.19
CA PHE A 128 -9.78 -1.24 -1.82
C PHE A 128 -8.96 -0.40 -0.83
N PRO A 129 -9.50 0.71 -0.31
CA PRO A 129 -8.78 1.50 0.68
C PRO A 129 -8.70 0.78 2.03
N LEU A 130 -7.54 0.95 2.68
CA LEU A 130 -7.26 0.46 4.02
C LEU A 130 -6.95 1.67 4.91
N MET A 131 -7.68 1.81 6.02
CA MET A 131 -7.46 2.89 6.97
C MET A 131 -6.36 2.53 7.96
N ALA A 132 -5.23 3.24 7.89
CA ALA A 132 -4.13 3.09 8.83
C ALA A 132 -4.53 3.53 10.25
N LYS A 133 -3.98 2.86 11.24
CA LYS A 133 -4.10 3.30 12.64
C LYS A 133 -3.31 4.60 12.85
N PRO A 134 -3.86 5.58 13.58
CA PRO A 134 -3.11 6.75 14.01
C PRO A 134 -1.84 6.34 14.77
N GLY A 135 -0.71 7.00 14.45
CA GLY A 135 0.60 6.61 14.98
C GLY A 135 1.41 5.70 14.05
N GLY A 136 0.77 5.15 13.00
CA GLY A 136 1.45 4.33 11.98
C GLY A 136 2.00 3.03 12.55
N VAL A 137 3.18 2.61 12.06
CA VAL A 137 3.80 1.34 12.48
C VAL A 137 4.13 1.25 13.97
N LEU A 138 4.22 2.39 14.67
CA LEU A 138 4.43 2.39 16.13
C LEU A 138 3.16 1.97 16.89
N THR A 139 1.99 2.01 16.25
CA THR A 139 0.72 1.57 16.83
C THR A 139 0.32 0.19 16.34
N ARG A 140 0.50 -0.08 15.05
CA ARG A 140 0.26 -1.39 14.42
C ARG A 140 1.34 -1.67 13.38
N ALA A 141 2.07 -2.77 13.59
CA ALA A 141 3.18 -3.18 12.72
C ALA A 141 2.67 -3.89 11.44
N GLY A 142 1.81 -3.24 10.67
CA GLY A 142 1.21 -3.79 9.44
C GLY A 142 1.61 -3.02 8.18
N HIS A 143 1.42 -3.65 7.01
CA HIS A 143 1.69 -3.04 5.71
C HIS A 143 0.87 -1.78 5.45
N THR A 144 -0.35 -1.70 5.98
CA THR A 144 -1.21 -0.51 5.87
C THR A 144 -0.54 0.71 6.50
N GLU A 145 -0.07 0.56 7.73
CA GLU A 145 0.63 1.61 8.47
C GLU A 145 1.98 1.94 7.84
N ALA A 146 2.72 0.90 7.44
CA ALA A 146 4.01 1.07 6.75
C ALA A 146 3.87 1.86 5.45
N GLY A 147 2.81 1.62 4.67
CA GLY A 147 2.53 2.36 3.44
C GLY A 147 2.37 3.86 3.66
N CYS A 148 1.60 4.25 4.67
CA CYS A 148 1.43 5.66 5.02
C CYS A 148 2.73 6.28 5.56
N ASP A 149 3.46 5.54 6.40
CA ASP A 149 4.69 6.04 7.02
C ASP A 149 5.82 6.22 6.01
N PHE A 150 6.07 5.23 5.14
CA PHE A 150 7.09 5.34 4.10
C PHE A 150 6.81 6.51 3.14
N ALA A 151 5.56 6.68 2.70
CA ALA A 151 5.20 7.79 1.82
C ALA A 151 5.40 9.14 2.52
N ARG A 152 5.04 9.25 3.81
CA ARG A 152 5.29 10.46 4.62
C ARG A 152 6.78 10.74 4.78
N LEU A 153 7.60 9.73 5.08
CA LEU A 153 9.05 9.87 5.21
C LEU A 153 9.72 10.23 3.88
N ALA A 154 9.13 9.83 2.76
CA ALA A 154 9.54 10.23 1.42
C ALA A 154 9.08 11.65 1.03
N ALA A 155 8.46 12.41 1.95
CA ALA A 155 7.88 13.74 1.74
C ALA A 155 6.80 13.77 0.64
N LEU A 156 6.04 12.69 0.51
CA LEU A 156 4.90 12.55 -0.40
C LEU A 156 3.58 12.48 0.40
N GLU A 157 2.45 12.50 -0.31
CA GLU A 157 1.14 12.23 0.31
C GLU A 157 1.22 10.90 1.08
N PRO A 158 0.84 10.85 2.38
CA PRO A 158 0.96 9.66 3.21
C PRO A 158 -0.06 8.58 2.82
N ALA A 159 0.11 8.06 1.63
CA ALA A 159 -0.68 7.01 1.01
C ALA A 159 0.19 6.18 0.07
N SER A 160 -0.02 4.88 0.05
CA SER A 160 0.71 3.94 -0.81
C SER A 160 -0.24 2.96 -1.47
N VAL A 161 0.15 2.47 -2.64
CA VAL A 161 -0.45 1.29 -3.26
C VAL A 161 0.33 0.09 -2.79
N ILE A 162 -0.37 -0.92 -2.31
CA ILE A 162 0.21 -2.19 -1.87
C ILE A 162 -0.48 -3.37 -2.53
N VAL A 163 0.24 -4.47 -2.69
CA VAL A 163 -0.31 -5.74 -3.15
C VAL A 163 0.55 -6.88 -2.61
N GLU A 164 -0.08 -7.90 -2.08
CA GLU A 164 0.61 -9.10 -1.60
C GLU A 164 1.27 -9.84 -2.77
N ILE A 165 2.46 -10.39 -2.54
CA ILE A 165 3.16 -11.21 -3.53
C ILE A 165 2.78 -12.67 -3.34
N ILE A 166 2.17 -13.24 -4.37
CA ILE A 166 1.69 -14.61 -4.42
C ILE A 166 2.50 -15.38 -5.47
N ASN A 167 2.94 -16.58 -5.13
CA ASN A 167 3.66 -17.49 -6.04
C ASN A 167 2.76 -17.94 -7.20
N GLU A 168 3.37 -18.44 -8.28
CA GLU A 168 2.63 -18.92 -9.46
C GLU A 168 1.69 -20.09 -9.15
N ASP A 169 2.00 -20.87 -8.12
CA ASP A 169 1.15 -21.97 -7.66
C ASP A 169 -0.01 -21.52 -6.75
N GLY A 170 -0.11 -20.22 -6.47
CA GLY A 170 -1.15 -19.62 -5.63
C GLY A 170 -0.82 -19.59 -4.13
N THR A 171 0.34 -20.08 -3.71
CA THR A 171 0.79 -19.97 -2.31
C THR A 171 1.39 -18.60 -2.04
N MET A 172 1.35 -18.14 -0.78
CA MET A 172 1.98 -16.87 -0.41
C MET A 172 3.50 -16.96 -0.57
N SER A 173 4.11 -15.95 -1.19
CA SER A 173 5.57 -15.84 -1.26
C SER A 173 6.14 -15.58 0.13
N ARG A 174 7.13 -16.39 0.51
CA ARG A 174 7.86 -16.23 1.75
C ARG A 174 9.26 -15.70 1.47
N ARG A 175 10.01 -15.37 2.50
CA ARG A 175 11.33 -14.72 2.37
C ARG A 175 12.21 -15.29 1.25
N PRO A 176 12.40 -16.62 1.08
CA PRO A 176 13.23 -17.14 -0.02
C PRO A 176 12.68 -16.83 -1.41
N ASP A 177 11.35 -16.79 -1.56
CA ASP A 177 10.69 -16.46 -2.82
C ASP A 177 10.79 -14.96 -3.10
N LEU A 178 10.60 -14.13 -2.07
CA LEU A 178 10.71 -12.66 -2.13
C LEU A 178 12.13 -12.21 -2.50
N GLU A 179 13.17 -12.88 -2.00
CA GLU A 179 14.56 -12.61 -2.38
C GLU A 179 14.83 -12.93 -3.86
N LYS A 180 14.21 -14.00 -4.40
CA LYS A 180 14.28 -14.31 -5.84
C LYS A 180 13.53 -13.27 -6.67
N PHE A 181 12.32 -12.93 -6.25
CA PHE A 181 11.49 -11.92 -6.89
C PHE A 181 12.20 -10.57 -6.96
N ALA A 182 12.76 -10.12 -5.83
CA ALA A 182 13.52 -8.87 -5.75
C ALA A 182 14.71 -8.84 -6.73
N LYS A 183 15.42 -9.97 -6.84
CA LYS A 183 16.55 -10.09 -7.76
C LYS A 183 16.10 -10.10 -9.22
N GLU A 184 14.99 -10.78 -9.53
CA GLU A 184 14.44 -10.87 -10.89
C GLU A 184 14.02 -9.50 -11.42
N PHE A 185 13.36 -8.70 -10.58
CA PHE A 185 12.80 -7.41 -10.97
C PHE A 185 13.63 -6.20 -10.52
N ASP A 186 14.84 -6.43 -9.98
CA ASP A 186 15.73 -5.37 -9.47
C ASP A 186 15.03 -4.44 -8.46
N LEU A 187 14.35 -5.06 -7.47
CA LEU A 187 13.63 -4.35 -6.41
C LEU A 187 14.40 -4.44 -5.09
N LYS A 188 14.30 -3.39 -4.29
CA LYS A 188 14.81 -3.39 -2.92
C LYS A 188 13.83 -4.06 -1.98
N ILE A 189 14.36 -4.71 -0.93
CA ILE A 189 13.59 -5.32 0.15
C ILE A 189 13.91 -4.62 1.46
N GLY A 190 12.87 -4.15 2.15
CA GLY A 190 12.92 -3.66 3.52
C GLY A 190 11.98 -4.42 4.43
N THR A 191 12.03 -4.12 5.73
CA THR A 191 11.17 -4.73 6.74
C THR A 191 10.38 -3.67 7.52
N ILE A 192 9.23 -4.06 8.06
CA ILE A 192 8.46 -3.20 8.98
C ILE A 192 9.25 -3.01 10.29
N GLU A 193 9.99 -4.02 10.75
CA GLU A 193 10.81 -3.93 11.97
C GLU A 193 11.89 -2.84 11.85
N ASP A 194 12.59 -2.78 10.71
CA ASP A 194 13.59 -1.72 10.46
C ASP A 194 12.93 -0.35 10.38
N LEU A 195 11.73 -0.24 9.80
CA LEU A 195 10.96 1.00 9.79
C LEU A 195 10.55 1.45 11.19
N ILE A 196 10.11 0.53 12.06
CA ILE A 196 9.79 0.82 13.46
C ILE A 196 11.04 1.36 14.16
N SER A 197 12.16 0.66 14.02
CA SER A 197 13.45 1.07 14.60
C SER A 197 13.88 2.46 14.12
N TYR A 198 13.72 2.73 12.84
CA TYR A 198 14.00 4.03 12.22
C TYR A 198 13.12 5.14 12.83
N ARG A 199 11.80 4.92 12.91
CA ARG A 199 10.86 5.89 13.46
C ARG A 199 11.01 6.16 14.96
N MET A 200 11.58 5.22 15.71
CA MET A 200 11.90 5.41 17.13
C MET A 200 13.11 6.32 17.35
N GLN A 201 13.95 6.49 16.33
CA GLN A 201 15.19 7.28 16.40
C GLN A 201 15.05 8.67 15.78
N HIS A 202 14.03 8.89 14.95
CA HIS A 202 13.78 10.11 14.19
C HIS A 202 12.34 10.61 14.41
#